data_892761d753606c1ebb9d0f9ed6c041e8
#
_entry.id   892761d753606c1ebb9d0f9ed6c041e8
#
_cell.length_a   1.000
_cell.length_b   1.000
_cell.length_c   1.000
_cell.angle_alpha   90.00
_cell.angle_beta   90.00
_cell.angle_gamma   90.00
#
_symmetry.space_group_name_H-M   'P 1'
#
loop_
_entity.id
_entity.type
_entity.pdbx_description
1 polymer ?
#
loop_
_entity_poly.entity_id
_entity_poly.type
_entity_poly.pdbx_seq_one_letter_code
_entity_poly.pdbx_strand_id
1 'polypeptide(L)'
;TRLMMTMPDPPTAIVCCSEELCTGAVRACMDLSLVPGRDISLVSFDELITPLAPTAITSVFSPRRKMAKVAAERLLEMVANPAKRTPRKDVVETIIHEQHSIAQL
;
A
#
# COMPACT_ATOMS: atom_id res chain seq x y z
N THR A 1 0.13 0.25 -15.45
CA THR A 1 1.23 -0.72 -15.60
C THR A 1 1.50 -1.06 -17.06
N ARG A 2 0.53 -1.61 -17.84
CA ARG A 2 0.78 -2.00 -19.25
C ARG A 2 1.40 -0.86 -20.06
N LEU A 3 0.81 0.34 -20.04
CA LEU A 3 1.33 1.50 -20.75
C LEU A 3 2.75 1.90 -20.28
N MET A 4 3.03 1.79 -18.99
CA MET A 4 4.36 2.08 -18.45
C MET A 4 5.41 1.11 -18.97
N MET A 5 5.06 -0.16 -19.14
CA MET A 5 5.96 -1.20 -19.64
C MET A 5 6.21 -1.13 -21.16
N THR A 6 5.47 -0.28 -21.90
CA THR A 6 5.72 -0.02 -23.32
C THR A 6 6.55 1.24 -23.58
N MET A 7 6.99 1.93 -22.52
CA MET A 7 7.86 3.10 -22.64
C MET A 7 9.26 2.69 -23.13
N PRO A 8 10.01 3.61 -23.79
CA PRO A 8 11.39 3.33 -24.20
C PRO A 8 12.32 2.96 -23.02
N ASP A 9 12.03 3.50 -21.84
CA ASP A 9 12.72 3.19 -20.58
C ASP A 9 11.66 2.80 -19.54
N PRO A 10 11.26 1.52 -19.50
CA PRO A 10 10.21 1.08 -18.60
C PRO A 10 10.70 1.06 -17.14
N PRO A 11 9.83 1.33 -16.17
CA PRO A 11 10.21 1.29 -14.76
C PRO A 11 10.55 -0.14 -14.32
N THR A 12 11.58 -0.27 -13.50
CA THR A 12 11.97 -1.53 -12.85
C THR A 12 11.26 -1.76 -11.52
N ALA A 13 10.57 -0.73 -10.99
CA ALA A 13 9.80 -0.80 -9.76
C ALA A 13 8.52 0.04 -9.84
N ILE A 14 7.44 -0.45 -9.23
CA ILE A 14 6.16 0.25 -9.14
C ILE A 14 5.67 0.22 -7.70
N VAL A 15 5.34 1.40 -7.16
CA VAL A 15 4.65 1.55 -5.87
C VAL A 15 3.19 1.85 -6.14
N CYS A 16 2.31 0.99 -5.66
CA CYS A 16 0.86 1.10 -5.80
C CYS A 16 0.27 1.75 -4.56
N CYS A 17 -0.52 2.81 -4.73
CA CYS A 17 -1.09 3.58 -3.62
C CYS A 17 -2.31 2.94 -2.96
N SER A 18 -2.83 1.84 -3.50
CA SER A 18 -3.95 1.08 -2.92
C SER A 18 -3.93 -0.39 -3.35
N GLU A 19 -4.72 -1.22 -2.65
CA GLU A 19 -4.91 -2.64 -2.98
C GLU A 19 -5.42 -2.82 -4.42
N GLU A 20 -6.39 -2.01 -4.86
CA GLU A 20 -6.99 -2.12 -6.19
C GLU A 20 -5.97 -1.81 -7.29
N LEU A 21 -5.15 -0.78 -7.09
CA LEU A 21 -4.09 -0.43 -8.03
C LEU A 21 -3.03 -1.53 -8.10
N CYS A 22 -2.67 -2.11 -6.95
CA CYS A 22 -1.73 -3.22 -6.90
C CYS A 22 -2.30 -4.46 -7.58
N THR A 23 -3.57 -4.77 -7.36
CA THR A 23 -4.29 -5.85 -8.05
C THR A 23 -4.23 -5.68 -9.57
N GLY A 24 -4.48 -4.47 -10.05
CA GLY A 24 -4.37 -4.13 -11.47
C GLY A 24 -2.95 -4.25 -12.01
N ALA A 25 -1.95 -3.87 -11.22
CA ALA A 25 -0.54 -3.99 -11.58
C ALA A 25 -0.11 -5.46 -11.69
N VAL A 26 -0.48 -6.29 -10.71
CA VAL A 26 -0.21 -7.74 -10.72
C VAL A 26 -0.82 -8.41 -11.94
N ARG A 27 -2.08 -8.12 -12.25
CA ARG A 27 -2.74 -8.67 -13.46
C ARG A 27 -2.01 -8.25 -14.73
N ALA A 28 -1.61 -6.99 -14.83
CA ALA A 28 -0.85 -6.51 -15.98
C ALA A 28 0.53 -7.19 -16.10
N CYS A 29 1.22 -7.45 -14.98
CA CYS A 29 2.44 -8.24 -14.98
C CYS A 29 2.20 -9.66 -15.49
N MET A 30 1.15 -10.34 -15.01
CA MET A 30 0.79 -11.68 -15.50
C MET A 30 0.52 -11.70 -17.01
N ASP A 31 -0.24 -10.74 -17.53
CA ASP A 31 -0.53 -10.64 -18.97
C ASP A 31 0.72 -10.37 -19.82
N LEU A 32 1.73 -9.73 -19.24
CA LEU A 32 3.02 -9.43 -19.87
C LEU A 32 4.08 -10.51 -19.58
N SER A 33 3.71 -11.60 -18.91
CA SER A 33 4.63 -12.65 -18.45
C SER A 33 5.77 -12.16 -17.55
N LEU A 34 5.55 -11.05 -16.82
CA LEU A 34 6.48 -10.50 -15.84
C LEU A 34 6.16 -11.08 -14.47
N VAL A 35 7.19 -11.47 -13.73
CA VAL A 35 7.09 -12.03 -12.39
C VAL A 35 7.56 -10.99 -11.37
N PRO A 36 6.66 -10.46 -10.50
CA PRO A 36 7.08 -9.60 -9.40
C PRO A 36 8.13 -10.27 -8.52
N GLY A 37 9.17 -9.54 -8.16
CA GLY A 37 10.30 -10.06 -7.39
C GLY A 37 11.42 -10.69 -8.23
N ARG A 38 11.20 -10.87 -9.53
CA ARG A 38 12.22 -11.33 -10.49
C ARG A 38 12.45 -10.30 -11.60
N ASP A 39 11.39 -9.94 -12.30
CA ASP A 39 11.47 -9.09 -13.50
C ASP A 39 11.12 -7.62 -13.20
N ILE A 40 10.36 -7.38 -12.14
CA ILE A 40 9.92 -6.07 -11.69
C ILE A 40 9.67 -6.08 -10.19
N SER A 41 9.96 -4.97 -9.52
CA SER A 41 9.58 -4.77 -8.11
C SER A 41 8.18 -4.21 -7.99
N LEU A 42 7.33 -4.81 -7.14
CA LEU A 42 6.02 -4.28 -6.77
C LEU A 42 5.92 -4.07 -5.28
N VAL A 43 5.44 -2.91 -4.87
CA VAL A 43 5.11 -2.60 -3.48
C VAL A 43 3.70 -2.02 -3.41
N SER A 44 2.91 -2.47 -2.43
CA SER A 44 1.58 -1.92 -2.17
C SER A 44 1.58 -1.02 -0.94
N PHE A 45 0.91 0.12 -1.00
CA PHE A 45 0.72 1.01 0.16
C PHE A 45 -0.47 0.59 1.04
N ASP A 46 -1.17 -0.47 0.70
CA ASP A 46 -2.15 -1.15 1.53
C ASP A 46 -1.91 -2.65 1.48
N GLU A 47 -2.30 -3.35 2.55
CA GLU A 47 -2.20 -4.79 2.62
C GLU A 47 -3.17 -5.44 1.62
N LEU A 48 -2.65 -6.37 0.82
CA LEU A 48 -3.48 -7.18 -0.08
C LEU A 48 -4.17 -8.26 0.73
N ILE A 49 -5.49 -8.17 0.83
CA ILE A 49 -6.33 -9.14 1.55
C ILE A 49 -6.47 -10.43 0.73
N THR A 50 -6.39 -10.34 -0.60
CA THR A 50 -6.54 -11.48 -1.50
C THR A 50 -5.20 -11.81 -2.15
N PRO A 51 -4.66 -13.03 -2.01
CA PRO A 51 -3.47 -13.46 -2.74
C PRO A 51 -3.83 -13.57 -4.23
N LEU A 52 -3.37 -12.59 -5.02
CA LEU A 52 -3.68 -12.46 -6.45
C LEU A 52 -2.52 -12.89 -7.34
N ALA A 53 -1.36 -13.11 -6.78
CA ALA A 53 -0.15 -13.42 -7.52
C ALA A 53 0.47 -14.72 -7.01
N PRO A 54 1.25 -15.41 -7.84
CA PRO A 54 2.12 -16.49 -7.39
C PRO A 54 3.19 -15.98 -6.40
N THR A 55 3.43 -14.67 -6.37
CA THR A 55 4.40 -14.00 -5.49
C THR A 55 3.64 -13.14 -4.47
N ALA A 56 3.95 -13.31 -3.19
CA ALA A 56 3.45 -12.44 -2.14
C ALA A 56 4.04 -11.03 -2.27
N ILE A 57 3.20 -10.02 -2.18
CA ILE A 57 3.56 -8.61 -2.43
C ILE A 57 3.97 -7.92 -1.12
N THR A 58 5.17 -7.33 -1.12
CA THR A 58 5.61 -6.42 -0.06
C THR A 58 4.63 -5.26 0.08
N SER A 59 4.17 -5.01 1.31
CA SER A 59 3.13 -4.01 1.56
C SER A 59 3.40 -3.18 2.81
N VAL A 60 2.85 -1.96 2.81
CA VAL A 60 2.82 -1.09 3.98
C VAL A 60 1.48 -1.29 4.69
N PHE A 61 1.53 -1.91 5.85
CA PHE A 61 0.35 -2.13 6.70
C PHE A 61 0.01 -0.85 7.48
N SER A 62 -1.17 -0.32 7.22
CA SER A 62 -1.75 0.79 8.00
C SER A 62 -2.67 0.23 9.07
N PRO A 63 -2.40 0.44 10.38
CA PRO A 63 -3.19 -0.14 11.46
C PRO A 63 -4.54 0.60 11.61
N ARG A 64 -5.45 0.38 10.66
CA ARG A 64 -6.74 1.09 10.49
C ARG A 64 -7.59 1.07 11.76
N ARG A 65 -7.63 -0.06 12.50
CA ARG A 65 -8.38 -0.15 13.77
C ARG A 65 -7.82 0.81 14.81
N LYS A 66 -6.48 0.90 14.94
CA LYS A 66 -5.81 1.82 15.87
C LYS A 66 -6.07 3.27 15.46
N MET A 67 -5.96 3.57 14.15
CA MET A 67 -6.26 4.89 13.59
C MET A 67 -7.71 5.29 13.86
N ALA A 68 -8.67 4.42 13.59
CA ALA A 68 -10.09 4.65 13.85
C ALA A 68 -10.38 4.88 15.34
N LYS A 69 -9.75 4.09 16.22
CA LYS A 69 -9.88 4.26 17.68
C LYS A 69 -9.37 5.65 18.12
N VAL A 70 -8.16 6.03 17.72
CA VAL A 70 -7.58 7.34 18.06
C VAL A 70 -8.46 8.48 17.54
N ALA A 71 -8.96 8.37 16.29
CA ALA A 71 -9.85 9.38 15.72
C ALA A 71 -11.18 9.49 16.47
N ALA A 72 -11.79 8.36 16.85
CA ALA A 72 -13.04 8.34 17.61
C ALA A 72 -12.87 8.92 19.02
N GLU A 73 -11.83 8.51 19.74
CA GLU A 73 -11.51 9.06 21.08
C GLU A 73 -11.32 10.56 21.00
N ARG A 74 -10.58 11.04 19.99
CA ARG A 74 -10.37 12.47 19.79
C ARG A 74 -11.66 13.22 19.49
N LEU A 75 -12.53 12.67 18.65
CA LEU A 75 -13.83 13.26 18.34
C LEU A 75 -14.69 13.39 19.62
N LEU A 76 -14.75 12.33 20.44
CA LEU A 76 -15.49 12.33 21.69
C LEU A 76 -14.96 13.37 22.68
N GLU A 77 -13.63 13.52 22.79
CA GLU A 77 -13.01 14.57 23.59
C GLU A 77 -13.43 15.98 23.12
N MET A 78 -13.45 16.20 21.79
CA MET A 78 -13.83 17.50 21.21
C MET A 78 -15.33 17.80 21.40
N VAL A 79 -16.17 16.79 21.40
CA VAL A 79 -17.62 16.94 21.67
C VAL A 79 -17.85 17.25 23.15
N ALA A 80 -17.18 16.51 24.05
CA ALA A 80 -17.34 16.71 25.50
C ALA A 80 -16.76 18.05 25.98
N ASN A 81 -15.72 18.56 25.34
CA ASN A 81 -15.00 19.77 25.73
C ASN A 81 -14.80 20.75 24.56
N PRO A 82 -15.85 21.48 24.16
CA PRO A 82 -15.77 22.41 23.02
C PRO A 82 -14.65 23.46 23.11
N ALA A 83 -14.27 23.87 24.32
CA ALA A 83 -13.19 24.80 24.56
C ALA A 83 -11.78 24.22 24.25
N LYS A 84 -11.65 22.88 24.17
CA LYS A 84 -10.40 22.18 23.84
C LYS A 84 -10.31 21.75 22.38
N ARG A 85 -11.12 22.33 21.49
CA ARG A 85 -11.09 22.04 20.04
C ARG A 85 -9.87 22.68 19.36
N THR A 86 -8.69 22.23 19.74
CA THR A 86 -7.45 22.67 19.11
C THR A 86 -7.01 21.66 18.03
N PRO A 87 -6.51 22.13 16.88
CA PRO A 87 -5.89 21.24 15.90
C PRO A 87 -4.76 20.42 16.56
N ARG A 88 -4.82 19.10 16.39
CA ARG A 88 -3.79 18.18 16.89
C ARG A 88 -3.50 17.16 15.81
N LYS A 89 -2.24 16.81 15.66
CA LYS A 89 -1.78 15.76 14.77
C LYS A 89 -1.41 14.54 15.62
N ASP A 90 -2.16 13.47 15.46
CA ASP A 90 -1.81 12.17 16.03
C ASP A 90 -1.18 11.30 14.93
N VAL A 91 -0.01 10.74 15.19
CA VAL A 91 0.72 9.88 14.24
C VAL A 91 0.60 8.44 14.73
N VAL A 92 0.21 7.56 13.84
CA VAL A 92 0.15 6.12 14.09
C VAL A 92 1.19 5.46 13.17
N GLU A 93 2.10 4.71 13.76
CA GLU A 93 3.16 4.02 13.02
C GLU A 93 2.58 2.95 12.09
N THR A 94 3.12 2.89 10.88
CA THR A 94 2.86 1.85 9.89
C THR A 94 3.93 0.76 9.99
N ILE A 95 3.63 -0.43 9.49
CA ILE A 95 4.55 -1.56 9.46
C ILE A 95 4.75 -1.98 8.00
N ILE A 96 5.99 -2.25 7.62
CA ILE A 96 6.29 -2.85 6.32
C ILE A 96 6.27 -4.37 6.49
N HIS A 97 5.41 -5.04 5.74
CA HIS A 97 5.42 -6.49 5.60
C HIS A 97 6.25 -6.84 4.36
N GLU A 98 7.51 -7.13 4.58
CA GLU A 98 8.41 -7.58 3.53
C GLU A 98 8.01 -8.95 3.02
N GLN A 99 7.95 -9.08 1.69
CA GLN A 99 7.62 -10.30 0.96
C GLN A 99 8.56 -10.44 -0.26
N HIS A 100 8.25 -11.32 -1.17
CA HIS A 100 9.13 -11.71 -2.27
C HIS A 100 8.90 -10.92 -3.58
N SER A 101 8.29 -9.72 -3.51
CA SER A 101 7.95 -8.92 -4.71
C SER A 101 8.97 -7.84 -5.07
N ILE A 102 10.11 -7.79 -4.39
CA ILE A 102 11.20 -6.86 -4.68
C ILE A 102 12.30 -7.62 -5.39
N ALA A 103 12.56 -7.24 -6.65
CA ALA A 103 13.64 -7.81 -7.45
C ALA A 103 15.01 -7.25 -7.00
N GLN A 104 16.01 -8.10 -6.99
CA GLN A 104 17.41 -7.68 -6.92
C GLN A 104 17.89 -7.50 -8.36
N LEU A 105 18.00 -6.26 -8.80
CA LEU A 105 18.43 -5.85 -10.15
C LEU A 105 19.91 -5.52 -10.14
#